data_e5aad2cd3ffcd217d446f2d03e65ddc2
#
_entry.id   e5aad2cd3ffcd217d446f2d03e65ddc2
#
_cell.length_a   1.000
_cell.length_b   1.000
_cell.length_c   1.000
_cell.angle_alpha   90.00
_cell.angle_beta   90.00
_cell.angle_gamma   90.00
#
_symmetry.space_group_name_H-M   'P 1'
#
loop_
_entity.id
_entity.type
_entity.pdbx_description
1 polymer ?
#
loop_
_entity_poly.entity_id
_entity_poly.type
_entity_poly.pdbx_seq_one_letter_code
_entity_poly.pdbx_strand_id
1 'polypeptide(L)'
;MKLQSLVLAAATALTMTTAFAVPAGTWSVAAGAHYVDPKSDNGTVNVGGADYSVDVDGDVRPTISGEYFIANNVGVELLAAIPFHHDFDLKDPTDDTVVLTGKTQHLPPTLSLQYHFDGYNMPMNIKPFVGVGVNYTTFFKERVSNGGDLELDDSVGVAGHIGVDIPFADTEAFRIDARYMDIKTDASLNGDDLGEIDISPWVYGVAFVKQF
;
A
#
# COMPACT_ATOMS: atom_id res chain seq x y z
N MET A 1 -13.19 -35.00 0.87
CA MET A 1 -13.24 -35.11 2.34
C MET A 1 -11.80 -35.00 2.87
N LYS A 2 -11.37 -33.88 3.46
CA LYS A 2 -10.21 -33.70 4.36
C LYS A 2 -9.73 -32.23 4.43
N LEU A 3 -10.63 -31.26 4.20
CA LEU A 3 -10.32 -29.84 4.44
C LEU A 3 -11.02 -29.24 5.68
N GLN A 4 -11.91 -30.01 6.30
CA GLN A 4 -12.68 -29.54 7.47
C GLN A 4 -12.03 -29.87 8.81
N SER A 5 -10.97 -30.66 8.84
CA SER A 5 -10.33 -31.10 10.10
C SER A 5 -9.15 -30.21 10.53
N LEU A 6 -8.70 -29.27 9.72
CA LEU A 6 -7.56 -28.39 10.06
C LEU A 6 -7.97 -27.07 10.72
N VAL A 7 -9.26 -26.72 10.66
CA VAL A 7 -9.77 -25.45 11.23
C VAL A 7 -10.13 -25.60 12.70
N LEU A 8 -10.29 -26.81 13.22
CA LEU A 8 -10.78 -27.04 14.60
C LEU A 8 -9.68 -27.20 15.65
N ALA A 9 -8.41 -27.29 15.26
CA ALA A 9 -7.30 -27.52 16.21
C ALA A 9 -6.61 -26.23 16.69
N ALA A 10 -6.93 -25.05 16.13
CA ALA A 10 -6.36 -23.76 16.55
C ALA A 10 -7.21 -23.02 17.62
N ALA A 11 -8.31 -23.60 18.09
CA ALA A 11 -9.30 -22.88 18.89
C ALA A 11 -9.16 -23.06 20.42
N THR A 12 -8.10 -23.66 20.95
CA THR A 12 -8.06 -24.02 22.38
C THR A 12 -6.90 -23.46 23.21
N ALA A 13 -6.31 -22.34 22.83
CA ALA A 13 -5.35 -21.63 23.70
C ALA A 13 -5.62 -20.10 23.69
N LEU A 14 -6.85 -19.68 23.89
CA LEU A 14 -7.18 -18.28 24.15
C LEU A 14 -7.23 -18.07 25.67
N THR A 15 -6.09 -17.78 26.28
CA THR A 15 -6.05 -17.08 27.56
C THR A 15 -6.69 -15.71 27.33
N MET A 16 -7.79 -15.42 28.05
CA MET A 16 -8.40 -14.10 28.04
C MET A 16 -7.42 -13.10 28.67
N THR A 17 -6.60 -12.46 27.83
CA THR A 17 -5.91 -11.25 28.24
C THR A 17 -6.94 -10.14 28.22
N THR A 18 -7.05 -9.39 29.30
CA THR A 18 -7.84 -8.15 29.33
C THR A 18 -7.26 -7.22 28.28
N ALA A 19 -8.06 -6.86 27.26
CA ALA A 19 -7.63 -5.93 26.24
C ALA A 19 -7.46 -4.55 26.90
N PHE A 20 -6.23 -4.11 27.06
CA PHE A 20 -5.90 -2.73 27.48
C PHE A 20 -5.68 -1.87 26.24
N ALA A 21 -6.09 -0.60 26.33
CA ALA A 21 -5.73 0.41 25.35
C ALA A 21 -4.21 0.49 25.19
N VAL A 22 -3.72 0.70 23.97
CA VAL A 22 -2.29 0.99 23.78
C VAL A 22 -1.99 2.36 24.40
N PRO A 23 -1.07 2.45 25.39
CA PRO A 23 -0.81 3.70 26.08
C PRO A 23 -0.14 4.75 25.18
N ALA A 24 -0.42 6.02 25.43
CA ALA A 24 0.38 7.11 24.89
C ALA A 24 1.88 6.94 25.28
N GLY A 25 2.77 7.26 24.35
CA GLY A 25 4.23 7.08 24.52
C GLY A 25 4.77 5.74 24.05
N THR A 26 3.89 4.77 23.70
CA THR A 26 4.32 3.49 23.11
C THR A 26 4.86 3.72 21.71
N TRP A 27 5.93 2.99 21.37
CA TRP A 27 6.41 2.85 20.00
C TRP A 27 6.02 1.49 19.44
N SER A 28 5.71 1.45 18.15
CA SER A 28 5.47 0.22 17.40
C SER A 28 6.30 0.24 16.12
N VAL A 29 6.88 -0.90 15.78
CA VAL A 29 7.58 -1.10 14.50
C VAL A 29 6.96 -2.30 13.83
N ALA A 30 6.59 -2.16 12.55
CA ALA A 30 6.13 -3.25 11.73
C ALA A 30 7.11 -3.49 10.56
N ALA A 31 7.39 -4.76 10.27
CA ALA A 31 8.21 -5.16 9.14
C ALA A 31 7.50 -6.29 8.39
N GLY A 32 7.37 -6.14 7.07
CA GLY A 32 6.58 -7.07 6.28
C GLY A 32 6.76 -6.92 4.79
N ALA A 33 5.73 -7.30 4.05
CA ALA A 33 5.65 -7.15 2.61
C ALA A 33 4.26 -6.67 2.20
N HIS A 34 4.22 -5.79 1.21
CA HIS A 34 2.99 -5.27 0.65
C HIS A 34 2.96 -5.48 -0.86
N TYR A 35 1.80 -5.88 -1.36
CA TYR A 35 1.45 -5.93 -2.77
C TYR A 35 0.73 -4.64 -3.15
N VAL A 36 1.29 -3.92 -4.11
CA VAL A 36 0.67 -2.74 -4.73
C VAL A 36 -0.13 -3.21 -5.93
N ASP A 37 -1.41 -2.93 -5.94
CA ASP A 37 -2.38 -3.29 -6.97
C ASP A 37 -2.93 -2.00 -7.59
N PRO A 38 -2.32 -1.49 -8.69
CA PRO A 38 -2.83 -0.34 -9.40
C PRO A 38 -4.28 -0.57 -9.85
N LYS A 39 -5.07 0.49 -9.96
CA LYS A 39 -6.41 0.33 -10.51
C LYS A 39 -6.34 -0.15 -11.96
N SER A 40 -7.40 -0.82 -12.45
CA SER A 40 -7.45 -1.40 -13.80
C SER A 40 -7.61 -0.38 -14.94
N ASP A 41 -7.93 0.87 -14.63
CA ASP A 41 -8.07 1.98 -15.59
C ASP A 41 -7.15 3.12 -15.11
N ASN A 42 -5.93 3.15 -15.64
CA ASN A 42 -4.93 4.16 -15.31
C ASN A 42 -5.04 5.43 -16.16
N GLY A 43 -6.06 5.53 -17.00
CA GLY A 43 -6.31 6.68 -17.86
C GLY A 43 -5.85 6.49 -19.30
N THR A 44 -5.86 7.59 -20.02
CA THR A 44 -5.48 7.65 -21.45
C THR A 44 -4.43 8.73 -21.64
N VAL A 45 -3.38 8.43 -22.38
CA VAL A 45 -2.32 9.36 -22.75
C VAL A 45 -2.32 9.61 -24.26
N ASN A 46 -1.96 10.83 -24.67
CA ASN A 46 -1.87 11.20 -26.08
C ASN A 46 -0.43 11.16 -26.55
N VAL A 47 -0.12 10.27 -27.50
CA VAL A 47 1.22 10.17 -28.09
C VAL A 47 1.11 10.41 -29.59
N GLY A 48 1.71 11.51 -30.07
CA GLY A 48 1.75 11.85 -31.50
C GLY A 48 0.39 12.12 -32.11
N GLY A 49 -0.62 12.52 -31.32
CA GLY A 49 -1.98 12.81 -31.78
C GLY A 49 -2.93 11.60 -31.75
N ALA A 50 -2.49 10.46 -31.24
CA ALA A 50 -3.32 9.28 -30.99
C ALA A 50 -3.43 9.00 -29.49
N ASP A 51 -4.62 8.56 -29.04
CA ASP A 51 -4.90 8.24 -27.66
C ASP A 51 -4.64 6.75 -27.40
N TYR A 52 -3.97 6.45 -26.27
CA TYR A 52 -3.63 5.10 -25.81
C TYR A 52 -4.04 4.91 -24.37
N SER A 53 -4.63 3.75 -24.06
CA SER A 53 -4.90 3.36 -22.68
C SER A 53 -3.61 2.93 -21.96
N VAL A 54 -3.50 3.31 -20.68
CA VAL A 54 -2.37 2.94 -19.81
C VAL A 54 -2.79 1.76 -18.95
N ASP A 55 -1.93 0.74 -18.87
CA ASP A 55 -2.07 -0.41 -18.01
C ASP A 55 -0.79 -0.58 -17.19
N VAL A 56 -0.89 -0.60 -15.86
CA VAL A 56 0.25 -0.65 -14.93
C VAL A 56 0.19 -1.92 -14.12
N ASP A 57 1.25 -2.70 -14.15
CA ASP A 57 1.37 -3.96 -13.41
C ASP A 57 1.59 -3.73 -11.91
N GLY A 58 1.08 -4.67 -11.09
CA GLY A 58 1.32 -4.69 -9.64
C GLY A 58 2.71 -5.19 -9.27
N ASP A 59 3.14 -4.90 -8.03
CA ASP A 59 4.43 -5.37 -7.51
C ASP A 59 4.38 -5.64 -6.00
N VAL A 60 5.24 -6.56 -5.53
CA VAL A 60 5.39 -6.90 -4.10
C VAL A 60 6.75 -6.46 -3.60
N ARG A 61 6.78 -5.66 -2.51
CA ARG A 61 8.04 -5.22 -1.89
C ARG A 61 8.05 -5.36 -0.37
N PRO A 62 9.23 -5.58 0.21
CA PRO A 62 9.46 -5.43 1.64
C PRO A 62 9.15 -4.01 2.09
N THR A 63 8.50 -3.91 3.25
CA THR A 63 8.12 -2.63 3.87
C THR A 63 8.48 -2.61 5.34
N ILE A 64 8.65 -1.40 5.85
CA ILE A 64 8.81 -1.14 7.27
C ILE A 64 7.96 0.06 7.65
N SER A 65 7.31 0.01 8.81
CA SER A 65 6.67 1.19 9.39
C SER A 65 7.05 1.38 10.83
N GLY A 66 7.08 2.65 11.25
CA GLY A 66 7.23 3.05 12.64
C GLY A 66 6.02 3.87 13.06
N GLU A 67 5.43 3.56 14.20
CA GLU A 67 4.27 4.25 14.76
C GLU A 67 4.57 4.70 16.18
N TYR A 68 4.20 5.94 16.49
CA TYR A 68 4.26 6.50 17.83
C TYR A 68 2.87 6.86 18.31
N PHE A 69 2.48 6.34 19.47
CA PHE A 69 1.17 6.61 20.08
C PHE A 69 1.19 7.96 20.81
N ILE A 70 0.58 8.97 20.19
CA ILE A 70 0.49 10.34 20.73
C ILE A 70 -0.59 10.49 21.80
N ALA A 71 -1.57 9.58 21.81
CA ALA A 71 -2.60 9.42 22.85
C ALA A 71 -2.96 7.93 22.95
N ASN A 72 -3.75 7.56 23.96
CA ASN A 72 -4.21 6.18 24.08
C ASN A 72 -4.96 5.77 22.81
N ASN A 73 -4.52 4.68 22.19
CA ASN A 73 -5.06 4.14 20.94
C ASN A 73 -4.92 5.04 19.70
N VAL A 74 -4.26 6.18 19.78
CA VAL A 74 -4.05 7.10 18.65
C VAL A 74 -2.58 7.17 18.31
N GLY A 75 -2.20 6.64 17.15
CA GLY A 75 -0.83 6.60 16.67
C GLY A 75 -0.61 7.46 15.43
N VAL A 76 0.62 7.93 15.28
CA VAL A 76 1.14 8.52 14.04
C VAL A 76 2.11 7.53 13.44
N GLU A 77 1.80 7.00 12.26
CA GLU A 77 2.60 6.02 11.55
C GLU A 77 3.30 6.65 10.35
N LEU A 78 4.56 6.29 10.15
CA LEU A 78 5.31 6.51 8.92
C LEU A 78 5.61 5.17 8.27
N LEU A 79 5.07 4.94 7.06
CA LEU A 79 5.39 3.79 6.23
C LEU A 79 6.50 4.14 5.25
N ALA A 80 7.46 3.22 5.10
CA ALA A 80 8.49 3.24 4.07
C ALA A 80 8.60 1.85 3.41
N ALA A 81 9.07 1.83 2.17
CA ALA A 81 9.25 0.61 1.38
C ALA A 81 10.61 0.64 0.66
N ILE A 82 11.06 -0.52 0.19
CA ILE A 82 12.00 -0.57 -0.92
C ILE A 82 11.22 -0.14 -2.17
N PRO A 83 11.83 0.63 -3.11
CA PRO A 83 11.11 1.10 -4.29
C PRO A 83 10.35 0.00 -5.03
N PHE A 84 9.08 0.26 -5.32
CA PHE A 84 8.26 -0.60 -6.16
C PHE A 84 8.68 -0.45 -7.62
N HIS A 85 8.60 -1.55 -8.37
CA HIS A 85 8.90 -1.58 -9.78
C HIS A 85 7.62 -1.92 -10.55
N HIS A 86 7.25 -1.08 -11.48
CA HIS A 86 6.10 -1.30 -12.32
C HIS A 86 6.52 -1.37 -13.77
N ASP A 87 6.09 -2.41 -14.45
CA ASP A 87 6.03 -2.45 -15.89
C ASP A 87 4.69 -1.83 -16.29
N PHE A 88 4.65 -1.09 -17.39
CA PHE A 88 3.43 -0.53 -17.93
C PHE A 88 3.38 -0.69 -19.44
N ASP A 89 2.16 -0.80 -19.94
CA ASP A 89 1.86 -0.93 -21.35
C ASP A 89 0.97 0.22 -21.81
N LEU A 90 1.28 0.77 -23.00
CA LEU A 90 0.35 1.60 -23.75
C LEU A 90 -0.35 0.74 -24.78
N LYS A 91 -1.69 0.70 -24.73
CA LYS A 91 -2.51 -0.14 -25.58
C LYS A 91 -3.40 0.70 -26.49
N ASP A 92 -3.59 0.25 -27.74
CA ASP A 92 -4.62 0.78 -28.61
C ASP A 92 -6.00 0.50 -27.99
N PRO A 93 -6.83 1.52 -27.72
CA PRO A 93 -8.12 1.34 -27.08
C PRO A 93 -9.15 0.58 -27.94
N THR A 94 -8.85 0.33 -29.21
CA THR A 94 -9.75 -0.32 -30.16
C THR A 94 -9.62 -1.84 -30.14
N ASP A 95 -8.41 -2.37 -29.96
CA ASP A 95 -8.11 -3.81 -30.08
C ASP A 95 -7.15 -4.34 -28.99
N ASP A 96 -6.82 -3.52 -27.97
CA ASP A 96 -5.90 -3.83 -26.86
C ASP A 96 -4.47 -4.19 -27.33
N THR A 97 -4.09 -3.85 -28.55
CA THR A 97 -2.73 -4.11 -29.03
C THR A 97 -1.72 -3.23 -28.27
N VAL A 98 -0.70 -3.86 -27.69
CA VAL A 98 0.39 -3.15 -27.02
C VAL A 98 1.26 -2.45 -28.07
N VAL A 99 1.33 -1.12 -27.98
CA VAL A 99 2.11 -0.28 -28.91
C VAL A 99 3.41 0.22 -28.31
N LEU A 100 3.49 0.35 -27.00
CA LEU A 100 4.68 0.78 -26.27
C LEU A 100 4.69 0.13 -24.89
N THR A 101 5.86 -0.28 -24.44
CA THR A 101 6.08 -0.78 -23.07
C THR A 101 7.07 0.11 -22.35
N GLY A 102 6.95 0.18 -21.03
CA GLY A 102 7.89 0.92 -20.21
C GLY A 102 8.02 0.38 -18.81
N LYS A 103 8.90 0.99 -18.06
CA LYS A 103 9.19 0.65 -16.65
C LYS A 103 9.40 1.91 -15.86
N THR A 104 8.93 1.89 -14.61
CA THR A 104 9.21 2.95 -13.65
C THR A 104 9.46 2.36 -12.26
N GLN A 105 10.13 3.12 -11.41
CA GLN A 105 10.24 2.84 -10.01
C GLN A 105 9.61 3.97 -9.23
N HIS A 106 8.87 3.66 -8.16
CA HIS A 106 8.36 4.68 -7.28
C HIS A 106 8.56 4.34 -5.80
N LEU A 107 8.63 5.37 -4.99
CA LEU A 107 8.72 5.27 -3.54
C LEU A 107 7.59 6.11 -2.93
N PRO A 108 6.59 5.48 -2.27
CA PRO A 108 5.41 6.13 -1.73
C PRO A 108 5.45 6.24 -0.19
N PRO A 109 6.37 7.00 0.46
CA PRO A 109 6.25 7.21 1.89
C PRO A 109 4.87 7.77 2.25
N THR A 110 4.31 7.23 3.33
CA THR A 110 2.96 7.60 3.76
C THR A 110 2.97 7.92 5.25
N LEU A 111 2.49 9.10 5.61
CA LEU A 111 2.30 9.53 6.99
C LEU A 111 0.81 9.44 7.33
N SER A 112 0.45 8.65 8.35
CA SER A 112 -0.93 8.36 8.72
C SER A 112 -1.20 8.62 10.20
N LEU A 113 -2.39 9.12 10.51
CA LEU A 113 -2.98 9.09 11.84
C LEU A 113 -3.86 7.86 11.93
N GLN A 114 -3.63 7.02 12.94
CA GLN A 114 -4.35 5.76 13.13
C GLN A 114 -5.08 5.74 14.47
N TYR A 115 -6.22 5.07 14.48
CA TYR A 115 -6.96 4.73 15.68
C TYR A 115 -7.05 3.21 15.82
N HIS A 116 -6.54 2.70 16.94
CA HIS A 116 -6.57 1.28 17.30
C HIS A 116 -7.75 1.00 18.20
N PHE A 117 -8.53 -0.04 17.88
CA PHE A 117 -9.68 -0.48 18.69
C PHE A 117 -9.25 -1.43 19.80
N ASP A 118 -8.06 -1.19 20.38
CA ASP A 118 -7.59 -1.89 21.56
C ASP A 118 -8.45 -1.51 22.78
N GLY A 119 -8.66 -2.46 23.67
CA GLY A 119 -9.58 -2.25 24.81
C GLY A 119 -11.02 -2.73 24.55
N TYR A 120 -11.35 -3.11 23.34
CA TYR A 120 -12.62 -3.77 23.01
C TYR A 120 -12.42 -5.30 23.00
N ASN A 121 -13.34 -6.03 23.62
CA ASN A 121 -13.33 -7.49 23.62
C ASN A 121 -13.75 -8.01 22.23
N MET A 122 -12.80 -8.15 21.34
CA MET A 122 -13.03 -8.72 20.02
C MET A 122 -12.85 -10.24 20.01
N PRO A 123 -13.62 -10.99 19.21
CA PRO A 123 -13.38 -12.41 19.02
C PRO A 123 -11.94 -12.68 18.60
N MET A 124 -11.36 -13.80 19.06
CA MET A 124 -9.98 -14.21 18.76
C MET A 124 -8.89 -13.20 19.21
N ASN A 125 -9.23 -12.26 20.11
CA ASN A 125 -8.34 -11.19 20.58
C ASN A 125 -7.72 -10.34 19.45
N ILE A 126 -8.39 -10.24 18.29
CA ILE A 126 -7.94 -9.38 17.20
C ILE A 126 -8.09 -7.91 17.60
N LYS A 127 -7.18 -7.09 17.10
CA LYS A 127 -7.11 -5.65 17.36
C LYS A 127 -7.23 -4.89 16.03
N PRO A 128 -8.45 -4.51 15.63
CA PRO A 128 -8.66 -3.73 14.42
C PRO A 128 -8.11 -2.32 14.58
N PHE A 129 -7.75 -1.70 13.47
CA PHE A 129 -7.41 -0.29 13.41
C PHE A 129 -7.86 0.32 12.08
N VAL A 130 -7.99 1.64 12.10
CA VAL A 130 -8.26 2.46 10.90
C VAL A 130 -7.35 3.67 10.90
N GLY A 131 -7.02 4.17 9.73
CA GLY A 131 -6.16 5.34 9.59
C GLY A 131 -6.49 6.17 8.37
N VAL A 132 -6.09 7.43 8.44
CA VAL A 132 -6.09 8.37 7.32
C VAL A 132 -4.75 9.08 7.27
N GLY A 133 -4.27 9.39 6.07
CA GLY A 133 -2.95 9.96 5.93
C GLY A 133 -2.73 10.72 4.64
N VAL A 134 -1.49 11.13 4.46
CA VAL A 134 -0.98 11.76 3.25
C VAL A 134 0.14 10.88 2.70
N ASN A 135 0.05 10.59 1.42
CA ASN A 135 1.07 9.91 0.65
C ASN A 135 1.84 10.95 -0.16
N TYR A 136 3.16 10.81 -0.21
CA TYR A 136 4.03 11.51 -1.14
C TYR A 136 4.73 10.46 -1.99
N THR A 137 4.54 10.47 -3.29
CA THR A 137 5.14 9.49 -4.20
C THR A 137 6.12 10.18 -5.12
N THR A 138 7.35 9.69 -5.14
CA THR A 138 8.38 10.13 -6.10
C THR A 138 8.66 9.00 -7.09
N PHE A 139 8.77 9.36 -8.37
CA PHE A 139 9.07 8.44 -9.46
C PHE A 139 10.53 8.61 -9.90
N PHE A 140 11.11 7.55 -10.41
CA PHE A 140 12.49 7.57 -10.92
C PHE A 140 12.79 6.32 -11.76
N LYS A 141 13.86 6.42 -12.59
CA LYS A 141 14.31 5.37 -13.51
C LYS A 141 13.25 4.99 -14.55
N GLU A 142 12.49 5.97 -14.99
CA GLU A 142 11.53 5.84 -16.07
C GLU A 142 12.24 5.43 -17.35
N ARG A 143 11.68 4.48 -18.06
CA ARG A 143 12.20 3.99 -19.34
C ARG A 143 11.07 3.53 -20.23
N VAL A 144 11.16 3.83 -21.50
CA VAL A 144 10.26 3.33 -22.54
C VAL A 144 11.05 2.57 -23.61
N SER A 145 10.40 1.57 -24.21
CA SER A 145 11.03 0.64 -25.16
C SER A 145 11.55 1.29 -26.43
N ASN A 146 11.00 2.43 -26.82
CA ASN A 146 11.47 3.19 -27.98
C ASN A 146 12.67 4.11 -27.68
N GLY A 147 13.16 4.15 -26.42
CA GLY A 147 14.30 4.98 -26.02
C GLY A 147 13.97 6.47 -25.82
N GLY A 148 12.69 6.84 -25.77
CA GLY A 148 12.26 8.20 -25.42
C GLY A 148 12.58 8.54 -23.96
N ASP A 149 12.64 9.83 -23.67
CA ASP A 149 12.84 10.38 -22.33
C ASP A 149 11.47 10.57 -21.68
N LEU A 150 11.10 9.63 -20.80
CA LEU A 150 9.85 9.66 -20.04
C LEU A 150 10.10 10.29 -18.68
N GLU A 151 9.30 11.26 -18.31
CA GLU A 151 9.29 11.89 -17.00
C GLU A 151 7.90 11.77 -16.37
N LEU A 152 7.85 11.42 -15.08
CA LEU A 152 6.65 11.37 -14.25
C LEU A 152 6.82 12.33 -13.07
N ASP A 153 5.87 13.22 -12.88
CA ASP A 153 5.89 14.18 -11.79
C ASP A 153 5.61 13.51 -10.43
N ASP A 154 6.18 14.08 -9.36
CA ASP A 154 5.90 13.64 -8.00
C ASP A 154 4.42 13.84 -7.66
N SER A 155 3.86 12.92 -6.86
CA SER A 155 2.46 12.92 -6.48
C SER A 155 2.28 13.15 -4.99
N VAL A 156 1.28 13.95 -4.62
CA VAL A 156 0.81 14.10 -3.23
C VAL A 156 -0.67 13.80 -3.18
N GLY A 157 -1.05 12.80 -2.40
CA GLY A 157 -2.44 12.39 -2.30
C GLY A 157 -2.85 11.95 -0.90
N VAL A 158 -4.13 11.66 -0.75
CA VAL A 158 -4.67 11.14 0.50
C VAL A 158 -4.49 9.62 0.56
N ALA A 159 -4.39 9.08 1.78
CA ALA A 159 -4.34 7.64 2.01
C ALA A 159 -5.37 7.23 3.06
N GLY A 160 -6.03 6.11 2.82
CA GLY A 160 -6.86 5.41 3.80
C GLY A 160 -6.20 4.10 4.21
N HIS A 161 -6.30 3.72 5.48
CA HIS A 161 -5.68 2.50 6.00
C HIS A 161 -6.64 1.78 6.93
N ILE A 162 -6.80 0.48 6.74
CA ILE A 162 -7.55 -0.42 7.62
C ILE A 162 -6.74 -1.69 7.83
N GLY A 163 -6.84 -2.28 9.02
CA GLY A 163 -6.17 -3.54 9.26
C GLY A 163 -6.55 -4.16 10.59
N VAL A 164 -5.96 -5.32 10.85
CA VAL A 164 -6.08 -6.04 12.10
C VAL A 164 -4.72 -6.53 12.55
N ASP A 165 -4.42 -6.34 13.84
CA ASP A 165 -3.32 -6.99 14.51
C ASP A 165 -3.84 -8.24 15.22
N ILE A 166 -3.13 -9.34 15.06
CA ILE A 166 -3.40 -10.64 15.68
C ILE A 166 -2.28 -10.91 16.69
N PRO A 167 -2.46 -10.54 17.98
CA PRO A 167 -1.46 -10.74 19.01
C PRO A 167 -1.17 -12.22 19.23
N PHE A 168 0.10 -12.58 19.35
CA PHE A 168 0.54 -13.91 19.75
C PHE A 168 1.48 -13.88 20.95
N ALA A 169 1.94 -12.67 21.35
CA ALA A 169 2.67 -12.40 22.59
C ALA A 169 2.27 -11.02 23.14
N ASP A 170 2.75 -10.65 24.32
CA ASP A 170 2.34 -9.41 25.01
C ASP A 170 2.65 -8.13 24.19
N THR A 171 3.72 -8.15 23.40
CA THR A 171 4.19 -7.00 22.62
C THR A 171 4.37 -7.32 21.14
N GLU A 172 3.88 -8.47 20.67
CA GLU A 172 4.10 -8.95 19.30
C GLU A 172 2.79 -9.38 18.66
N ALA A 173 2.62 -9.03 17.40
CA ALA A 173 1.45 -9.37 16.61
C ALA A 173 1.82 -9.66 15.14
N PHE A 174 0.96 -10.40 14.47
CA PHE A 174 0.88 -10.40 13.01
C PHE A 174 -0.16 -9.38 12.57
N ARG A 175 0.19 -8.55 11.60
CA ARG A 175 -0.69 -7.56 10.97
C ARG A 175 -1.14 -8.05 9.61
N ILE A 176 -2.41 -7.85 9.31
CA ILE A 176 -2.98 -7.94 7.95
C ILE A 176 -3.65 -6.60 7.71
N ASP A 177 -3.31 -5.93 6.63
CA ASP A 177 -3.83 -4.60 6.34
C ASP A 177 -4.09 -4.36 4.86
N ALA A 178 -4.92 -3.35 4.60
CA ALA A 178 -5.17 -2.81 3.28
C ALA A 178 -5.12 -1.28 3.32
N ARG A 179 -4.51 -0.68 2.31
CA ARG A 179 -4.41 0.77 2.13
C ARG A 179 -4.94 1.13 0.76
N TYR A 180 -5.58 2.27 0.68
CA TYR A 180 -5.85 2.95 -0.57
C TYR A 180 -5.01 4.22 -0.59
N MET A 181 -4.35 4.49 -1.71
CA MET A 181 -3.55 5.70 -1.90
C MET A 181 -4.02 6.40 -3.16
N ASP A 182 -4.35 7.69 -3.06
CA ASP A 182 -4.61 8.54 -4.22
C ASP A 182 -3.25 8.95 -4.80
N ILE A 183 -2.87 8.39 -5.95
CA ILE A 183 -1.59 8.65 -6.62
C ILE A 183 -1.87 8.97 -8.07
N LYS A 184 -1.63 10.23 -8.44
CA LYS A 184 -1.78 10.75 -9.79
C LYS A 184 -0.51 11.48 -10.19
N THR A 185 -0.09 11.30 -11.42
CA THR A 185 1.13 11.89 -11.95
C THR A 185 0.89 12.42 -13.35
N ASP A 186 1.43 13.61 -13.63
CA ASP A 186 1.51 14.12 -15.00
C ASP A 186 2.71 13.47 -15.68
N ALA A 187 2.48 12.96 -16.89
CA ALA A 187 3.49 12.28 -17.70
C ALA A 187 3.91 13.14 -18.88
N SER A 188 5.22 13.16 -19.16
CA SER A 188 5.76 13.77 -20.37
C SER A 188 6.73 12.82 -21.10
N LEU A 189 6.79 12.91 -22.43
CA LEU A 189 7.70 12.13 -23.26
C LEU A 189 8.48 13.06 -24.20
N ASN A 190 9.80 13.10 -24.06
CA ASN A 190 10.69 14.00 -24.79
C ASN A 190 10.31 15.49 -24.63
N GLY A 191 9.67 15.83 -23.46
CA GLY A 191 9.19 17.18 -23.18
C GLY A 191 7.79 17.51 -23.71
N ASP A 192 7.13 16.57 -24.40
CA ASP A 192 5.73 16.71 -24.81
C ASP A 192 4.82 16.16 -23.71
N ASP A 193 3.82 16.94 -23.28
CA ASP A 193 2.83 16.56 -22.29
C ASP A 193 1.93 15.43 -22.83
N LEU A 194 1.84 14.34 -22.10
CA LEU A 194 1.00 13.17 -22.43
C LEU A 194 -0.32 13.17 -21.68
N GLY A 195 -0.44 13.95 -20.59
CA GLY A 195 -1.59 13.99 -19.68
C GLY A 195 -1.36 13.26 -18.34
N GLU A 196 -2.43 13.21 -17.52
CA GLU A 196 -2.42 12.64 -16.19
C GLU A 196 -2.60 11.12 -16.24
N ILE A 197 -1.77 10.40 -15.50
CA ILE A 197 -1.89 8.97 -15.21
C ILE A 197 -2.39 8.79 -13.79
N ASP A 198 -3.47 8.06 -13.60
CA ASP A 198 -4.09 7.77 -12.31
C ASP A 198 -3.79 6.32 -11.89
N ILE A 199 -2.85 6.14 -10.99
CA ILE A 199 -2.40 4.83 -10.48
C ILE A 199 -3.30 4.37 -9.33
N SER A 200 -3.62 5.26 -8.40
CA SER A 200 -4.50 5.14 -7.23
C SER A 200 -4.70 3.70 -6.73
N PRO A 201 -3.63 3.04 -6.25
CA PRO A 201 -3.63 1.61 -5.98
C PRO A 201 -4.35 1.25 -4.69
N TRP A 202 -4.85 0.01 -4.63
CA TRP A 202 -4.96 -0.71 -3.39
C TRP A 202 -3.63 -1.37 -3.04
N VAL A 203 -3.29 -1.38 -1.75
CA VAL A 203 -2.06 -1.97 -1.23
C VAL A 203 -2.44 -2.94 -0.12
N TYR A 204 -2.11 -4.21 -0.29
CA TYR A 204 -2.43 -5.28 0.67
C TYR A 204 -1.16 -5.76 1.34
N GLY A 205 -1.17 -5.85 2.67
CA GLY A 205 0.01 -6.15 3.45
C GLY A 205 -0.13 -7.26 4.47
N VAL A 206 1.02 -7.88 4.75
CA VAL A 206 1.23 -8.71 5.93
C VAL A 206 2.53 -8.29 6.61
N ALA A 207 2.51 -8.16 7.93
CA ALA A 207 3.68 -7.72 8.68
C ALA A 207 3.76 -8.38 10.06
N PHE A 208 4.97 -8.44 10.59
CA PHE A 208 5.25 -8.67 12.00
C PHE A 208 5.31 -7.31 12.70
N VAL A 209 4.64 -7.19 13.83
CA VAL A 209 4.58 -5.97 14.64
C VAL A 209 5.22 -6.20 15.99
N LYS A 210 6.06 -5.26 16.41
CA LYS A 210 6.67 -5.23 17.76
C LYS A 210 6.39 -3.89 18.42
N GLN A 211 5.84 -3.93 19.64
CA GLN A 211 5.64 -2.76 20.52
C GLN A 211 6.74 -2.67 21.58
N PHE A 212 7.09 -1.43 21.99
CA PHE A 212 8.15 -1.12 22.95
C PHE A 212 7.66 -0.15 24.01
#